data_d300e86ec23b131e4163045589f6df9a
#
_entry.id   d300e86ec23b131e4163045589f6df9a
#
_cell.length_a   1.000
_cell.length_b   1.000
_cell.length_c   1.000
_cell.angle_alpha   90.00
_cell.angle_beta   90.00
_cell.angle_gamma   90.00
#
_symmetry.space_group_name_H-M   'P 1'
#
loop_
_entity.id
_entity.type
_entity.pdbx_description
1 polymer ?
#
loop_
_entity_poly.entity_id
_entity_poly.type
_entity_poly.pdbx_seq_one_letter_code
_entity_poly.pdbx_strand_id
1 'polypeptide(L)'
;MLEPWWIRRFYANAGINVPGLWKFSSKHFRVETVDGKFVKLNRFRSRLSLRELRDLCVKLAPLHVYFSVLDWLFPERVGKKYKAKYAVPVGGEYVVDVDSYVFKRRHRHVRVGLSGVCYECLQISKALTVHACEAIEEYYMDIAIVFSGRRGFHIHVLDFNIHDWTTYNERNPIKSHEAARFKFSKTISLETYVFDRHHFVLSVDPMRVISLPNSLNAETGLKCLYIGGRKDLENMTINTLLYHANPTLEVYGYPEPAWAVK
;
A
#
# COMPACT_ATOMS: atom_id res chain seq x y z
N MET A 1 -2.40 -8.98 -20.71
CA MET A 1 -3.30 -8.01 -20.02
C MET A 1 -4.37 -8.82 -19.34
N LEU A 2 -4.74 -8.47 -18.10
CA LEU A 2 -5.80 -9.21 -17.39
C LEU A 2 -7.16 -8.87 -18.01
N GLU A 3 -7.97 -9.88 -18.25
CA GLU A 3 -9.30 -9.70 -18.81
C GLU A 3 -10.29 -9.16 -17.76
N PRO A 4 -11.22 -8.26 -18.14
CA PRO A 4 -12.16 -7.67 -17.18
C PRO A 4 -13.01 -8.69 -16.41
N TRP A 5 -13.40 -9.81 -17.03
CA TRP A 5 -14.19 -10.86 -16.38
C TRP A 5 -13.38 -11.53 -15.26
N TRP A 6 -12.08 -11.74 -15.49
CA TRP A 6 -11.17 -12.33 -14.52
C TRP A 6 -10.98 -11.41 -13.30
N ILE A 7 -10.78 -10.09 -13.54
CA ILE A 7 -10.66 -9.09 -12.49
C ILE A 7 -11.94 -9.01 -11.65
N ARG A 8 -13.12 -9.02 -12.29
CA ARG A 8 -14.41 -9.06 -11.59
C ARG A 8 -14.51 -10.28 -10.68
N ARG A 9 -14.14 -11.45 -11.19
CA ARG A 9 -14.16 -12.70 -10.43
C ARG A 9 -13.20 -12.65 -9.23
N PHE A 10 -12.00 -12.10 -9.43
CA PHE A 10 -11.06 -11.87 -8.33
C PHE A 10 -11.71 -11.04 -7.22
N TYR A 11 -12.21 -9.83 -7.49
CA TYR A 11 -12.82 -8.99 -6.47
C TYR A 11 -14.12 -9.58 -5.87
N ALA A 12 -14.84 -10.39 -6.60
CA ALA A 12 -16.03 -11.09 -6.11
C ALA A 12 -15.68 -12.21 -5.10
N ASN A 13 -14.61 -12.96 -5.35
CA ASN A 13 -14.24 -14.13 -4.56
C ASN A 13 -13.25 -13.79 -3.43
N ALA A 14 -12.13 -13.16 -3.77
CA ALA A 14 -11.10 -12.80 -2.80
C ALA A 14 -11.58 -11.75 -1.79
N GLY A 15 -12.40 -10.85 -2.28
CA GLY A 15 -12.80 -9.68 -1.52
C GLY A 15 -11.61 -8.76 -1.19
N ILE A 16 -11.88 -7.51 -0.91
CA ILE A 16 -10.93 -6.63 -0.26
C ILE A 16 -11.02 -6.94 1.23
N ASN A 17 -10.35 -8.02 1.64
CA ASN A 17 -10.29 -8.40 3.05
C ASN A 17 -9.00 -7.83 3.65
N VAL A 18 -9.12 -6.76 4.40
CA VAL A 18 -8.04 -6.15 5.15
C VAL A 18 -8.40 -6.14 6.62
N PRO A 19 -7.43 -6.32 7.51
CA PRO A 19 -7.67 -6.21 8.96
C PRO A 19 -8.35 -4.89 9.31
N GLY A 20 -9.17 -4.85 10.35
CA GLY A 20 -9.89 -3.67 10.82
C GLY A 20 -9.03 -2.51 11.31
N LEU A 21 -7.72 -2.58 11.08
CA LEU A 21 -6.71 -1.61 11.48
C LEU A 21 -6.86 -0.27 10.74
N TRP A 22 -7.37 -0.29 9.50
CA TRP A 22 -7.54 0.93 8.69
C TRP A 22 -8.93 1.54 8.82
N LYS A 23 -9.00 2.86 8.99
CA LYS A 23 -10.25 3.64 9.03
C LYS A 23 -10.78 3.91 7.62
N PHE A 24 -11.18 2.89 6.88
CA PHE A 24 -11.52 2.99 5.45
C PHE A 24 -12.60 4.03 5.12
N SER A 25 -13.57 4.23 6.00
CA SER A 25 -14.64 5.22 5.77
C SER A 25 -14.15 6.67 5.62
N SER A 26 -12.94 6.96 6.11
CA SER A 26 -12.28 8.27 6.04
C SER A 26 -11.28 8.38 4.89
N LYS A 27 -11.05 7.30 4.13
CA LYS A 27 -10.07 7.28 3.04
C LYS A 27 -10.63 7.81 1.73
N HIS A 28 -9.77 8.47 0.97
CA HIS A 28 -10.01 8.79 -0.43
C HIS A 28 -9.50 7.65 -1.32
N PHE A 29 -10.35 7.13 -2.20
CA PHE A 29 -10.03 6.01 -3.09
C PHE A 29 -9.94 6.42 -4.55
N ARG A 30 -8.97 5.85 -5.24
CA ARG A 30 -8.81 5.92 -6.70
C ARG A 30 -8.60 4.53 -7.25
N VAL A 31 -9.06 4.30 -8.45
CA VAL A 31 -8.78 3.06 -9.19
C VAL A 31 -8.20 3.38 -10.55
N GLU A 32 -7.35 2.48 -11.01
CA GLU A 32 -6.87 2.44 -12.38
C GLU A 32 -7.66 1.35 -13.12
N THR A 33 -8.34 1.74 -14.17
CA THR A 33 -9.16 0.85 -14.99
C THR A 33 -8.33 0.18 -16.08
N VAL A 34 -8.85 -0.87 -16.72
CA VAL A 34 -8.16 -1.62 -17.79
C VAL A 34 -7.76 -0.76 -18.99
N ASP A 35 -8.43 0.37 -19.21
CA ASP A 35 -8.10 1.35 -20.24
C ASP A 35 -7.15 2.46 -19.74
N GLY A 36 -6.52 2.28 -18.59
CA GLY A 36 -5.51 3.19 -18.02
C GLY A 36 -6.09 4.48 -17.43
N LYS A 37 -7.40 4.59 -17.27
CA LYS A 37 -8.01 5.79 -16.67
C LYS A 37 -8.04 5.71 -15.16
N PHE A 38 -7.77 6.86 -14.52
CA PHE A 38 -7.91 7.01 -13.07
C PHE A 38 -9.29 7.53 -12.69
N VAL A 39 -10.01 6.74 -11.91
CA VAL A 39 -11.37 7.03 -11.44
C VAL A 39 -11.38 7.22 -9.93
N LYS A 40 -11.95 8.34 -9.46
CA LYS A 40 -12.19 8.58 -8.03
C LYS A 40 -13.46 7.87 -7.59
N LEU A 41 -13.36 6.95 -6.63
CA LEU A 41 -14.53 6.21 -6.15
C LEU A 41 -15.43 7.03 -5.23
N ASN A 42 -14.87 7.93 -4.43
CA ASN A 42 -15.65 8.79 -3.52
C ASN A 42 -16.63 9.75 -4.23
N ARG A 43 -16.53 9.88 -5.56
CA ARG A 43 -17.55 10.60 -6.35
C ARG A 43 -18.90 9.88 -6.41
N PHE A 44 -18.90 8.56 -6.23
CA PHE A 44 -20.12 7.77 -6.22
C PHE A 44 -20.78 7.76 -4.86
N ARG A 45 -19.96 7.83 -3.78
CA ARG A 45 -20.38 7.90 -2.40
C ARG A 45 -19.27 8.52 -1.56
N SER A 46 -19.57 9.45 -0.68
CA SER A 46 -18.57 10.21 0.09
C SER A 46 -17.72 9.30 0.96
N ARG A 47 -18.34 8.42 1.73
CA ARG A 47 -17.68 7.42 2.57
C ARG A 47 -18.02 6.03 2.06
N LEU A 48 -16.99 5.19 1.92
CA LEU A 48 -17.13 3.82 1.43
C LEU A 48 -16.83 2.84 2.55
N SER A 49 -17.73 1.91 2.78
CA SER A 49 -17.44 0.69 3.52
C SER A 49 -16.62 -0.27 2.64
N LEU A 50 -15.96 -1.26 3.25
CA LEU A 50 -15.23 -2.30 2.50
C LEU A 50 -16.13 -3.05 1.52
N ARG A 51 -17.38 -3.33 1.92
CA ARG A 51 -18.37 -3.98 1.04
C ARG A 51 -18.67 -3.14 -0.19
N GLU A 52 -18.95 -1.86 -0.02
CA GLU A 52 -19.24 -0.94 -1.13
C GLU A 52 -18.03 -0.75 -2.03
N LEU A 53 -16.82 -0.68 -1.45
CA LEU A 53 -15.59 -0.62 -2.22
C LEU A 53 -15.42 -1.87 -3.07
N ARG A 54 -15.65 -3.06 -2.51
CA ARG A 54 -15.63 -4.33 -3.23
C ARG A 54 -16.65 -4.34 -4.38
N ASP A 55 -17.89 -3.95 -4.11
CA ASP A 55 -18.96 -3.94 -5.11
C ASP A 55 -18.62 -3.00 -6.28
N LEU A 56 -18.00 -1.85 -5.98
CA LEU A 56 -17.48 -0.95 -7.01
C LEU A 56 -16.31 -1.58 -7.79
N CYS A 57 -15.41 -2.31 -7.14
CA CYS A 57 -14.33 -3.01 -7.81
C CYS A 57 -14.85 -4.14 -8.72
N VAL A 58 -15.85 -4.88 -8.29
CA VAL A 58 -16.52 -5.89 -9.15
C VAL A 58 -17.16 -5.22 -10.38
N LYS A 59 -17.81 -4.07 -10.20
CA LYS A 59 -18.44 -3.32 -11.29
C LYS A 59 -17.42 -2.76 -12.29
N LEU A 60 -16.36 -2.12 -11.80
CA LEU A 60 -15.39 -1.37 -12.60
C LEU A 60 -14.25 -2.24 -13.13
N ALA A 61 -14.02 -3.43 -12.55
CA ALA A 61 -12.90 -4.31 -12.87
C ALA A 61 -11.54 -3.57 -12.89
N PRO A 62 -11.12 -2.89 -11.79
CA PRO A 62 -9.91 -2.10 -11.81
C PRO A 62 -8.65 -2.98 -11.79
N LEU A 63 -7.62 -2.57 -12.53
CA LEU A 63 -6.29 -3.17 -12.46
C LEU A 63 -5.57 -2.84 -11.15
N HIS A 64 -5.87 -1.69 -10.55
CA HIS A 64 -5.24 -1.24 -9.32
C HIS A 64 -6.20 -0.39 -8.50
N VAL A 65 -6.12 -0.54 -7.18
CA VAL A 65 -6.88 0.28 -6.23
C VAL A 65 -5.89 1.00 -5.32
N TYR A 66 -6.08 2.30 -5.19
CA TYR A 66 -5.27 3.17 -4.34
C TYR A 66 -6.14 3.81 -3.26
N PHE A 67 -5.55 4.07 -2.10
CA PHE A 67 -6.18 4.83 -1.04
C PHE A 67 -5.24 5.91 -0.50
N SER A 68 -5.81 6.98 0.10
CA SER A 68 -5.02 8.07 0.65
C SER A 68 -4.33 7.66 1.96
N VAL A 69 -3.09 8.14 2.17
CA VAL A 69 -2.39 7.98 3.46
C VAL A 69 -3.07 8.80 4.56
N LEU A 70 -3.68 9.94 4.23
CA LEU A 70 -4.49 10.71 5.19
C LEU A 70 -5.91 10.17 5.29
N ASP A 71 -6.48 10.37 6.49
CA ASP A 71 -7.90 10.26 6.79
C ASP A 71 -8.56 11.62 6.59
N TRP A 72 -9.72 11.65 5.96
CA TRP A 72 -10.43 12.86 5.59
C TRP A 72 -11.83 12.91 6.21
N LEU A 73 -12.23 14.07 6.69
CA LEU A 73 -13.61 14.29 7.12
C LEU A 73 -14.57 14.24 5.91
N PHE A 74 -14.10 14.76 4.75
CA PHE A 74 -14.86 14.82 3.49
C PHE A 74 -14.01 14.23 2.34
N PRO A 75 -13.83 12.90 2.25
CA PRO A 75 -12.95 12.27 1.27
C PRO A 75 -13.38 12.52 -0.20
N GLU A 76 -14.66 12.80 -0.46
CA GLU A 76 -15.17 13.15 -1.79
C GLU A 76 -14.63 14.50 -2.31
N ARG A 77 -14.18 15.37 -1.39
CA ARG A 77 -13.63 16.69 -1.74
C ARG A 77 -12.14 16.68 -2.06
N VAL A 78 -11.47 15.54 -1.88
CA VAL A 78 -10.05 15.41 -2.23
C VAL A 78 -9.87 15.47 -3.74
N GLY A 79 -9.05 16.39 -4.23
CA GLY A 79 -8.64 16.48 -5.63
C GLY A 79 -8.59 17.87 -6.24
N LYS A 80 -8.36 17.94 -7.57
CA LYS A 80 -8.04 19.18 -8.28
C LYS A 80 -9.10 20.29 -8.20
N LYS A 81 -10.38 19.91 -8.17
CA LYS A 81 -11.49 20.90 -8.17
C LYS A 81 -11.61 21.62 -6.82
N TYR A 82 -11.24 20.95 -5.74
CA TYR A 82 -11.30 21.50 -4.39
C TYR A 82 -9.88 21.56 -3.83
N LYS A 83 -9.52 22.68 -3.20
CA LYS A 83 -8.27 22.74 -2.43
C LYS A 83 -8.38 21.72 -1.30
N ALA A 84 -7.30 20.99 -1.01
CA ALA A 84 -7.29 19.94 0.01
C ALA A 84 -7.79 20.40 1.39
N LYS A 85 -7.67 21.69 1.72
CA LYS A 85 -8.19 22.29 2.94
C LYS A 85 -9.71 22.10 3.14
N TYR A 86 -10.48 21.93 2.06
CA TYR A 86 -11.93 21.68 2.15
C TYR A 86 -12.29 20.21 2.41
N ALA A 87 -11.35 19.30 2.26
CA ALA A 87 -11.52 17.90 2.60
C ALA A 87 -11.30 17.62 4.10
N VAL A 88 -10.57 18.48 4.80
CA VAL A 88 -10.24 18.47 6.22
C VAL A 88 -9.58 17.15 6.65
N PRO A 89 -8.26 17.10 6.76
CA PRO A 89 -7.57 15.91 7.29
C PRO A 89 -7.85 15.76 8.78
N VAL A 90 -8.14 14.55 9.21
CA VAL A 90 -8.49 14.20 10.61
C VAL A 90 -7.52 13.19 11.22
N GLY A 91 -6.50 12.80 10.50
CA GLY A 91 -5.49 11.82 10.90
C GLY A 91 -4.81 11.21 9.69
N GLY A 92 -4.28 10.02 9.87
CA GLY A 92 -3.69 9.23 8.81
C GLY A 92 -2.41 8.52 9.22
N GLU A 93 -2.06 7.54 8.46
CA GLU A 93 -0.86 6.73 8.64
C GLU A 93 0.37 7.40 8.04
N TYR A 94 1.55 7.04 8.56
CA TYR A 94 2.82 7.32 7.88
C TYR A 94 3.22 6.09 7.08
N VAL A 95 3.67 6.25 5.83
CA VAL A 95 4.04 5.12 4.98
C VAL A 95 5.49 5.24 4.51
N VAL A 96 6.23 4.15 4.66
CA VAL A 96 7.53 3.94 4.03
C VAL A 96 7.37 2.97 2.89
N ASP A 97 7.74 3.41 1.69
CA ASP A 97 7.72 2.58 0.48
C ASP A 97 9.16 2.10 0.22
N VAL A 98 9.37 0.80 0.36
CA VAL A 98 10.67 0.14 0.17
C VAL A 98 10.69 -0.50 -1.20
N ASP A 99 11.44 0.07 -2.16
CA ASP A 99 11.50 -0.40 -3.55
C ASP A 99 12.93 -0.78 -3.97
N SER A 100 13.06 -1.90 -4.65
CA SER A 100 14.34 -2.39 -5.20
C SER A 100 14.73 -1.77 -6.56
N TYR A 101 14.19 -0.62 -6.89
CA TYR A 101 14.36 0.02 -8.21
C TYR A 101 15.82 0.19 -8.66
N VAL A 102 16.74 0.41 -7.74
CA VAL A 102 18.15 0.71 -8.03
C VAL A 102 18.93 -0.49 -8.58
N PHE A 103 18.50 -1.71 -8.31
CA PHE A 103 19.19 -2.92 -8.78
C PHE A 103 18.95 -3.24 -10.27
N LYS A 104 18.08 -2.50 -10.96
CA LYS A 104 17.81 -2.70 -12.40
C LYS A 104 19.04 -2.73 -13.28
N ARG A 105 20.12 -2.03 -12.91
CA ARG A 105 21.35 -1.95 -13.71
C ARG A 105 22.36 -3.08 -13.43
N ARG A 106 22.23 -3.77 -12.31
CA ARG A 106 23.24 -4.77 -11.86
C ARG A 106 22.74 -6.21 -11.98
N HIS A 107 21.45 -6.44 -12.08
CA HIS A 107 20.87 -7.76 -12.22
C HIS A 107 20.31 -8.01 -13.62
N ARG A 108 20.57 -9.17 -14.18
CA ARG A 108 19.70 -9.73 -15.22
C ARG A 108 18.40 -10.10 -14.53
N HIS A 109 17.39 -9.22 -14.62
CA HIS A 109 16.06 -9.53 -14.12
C HIS A 109 15.52 -10.72 -14.91
N VAL A 110 15.70 -11.91 -14.37
CA VAL A 110 15.05 -13.10 -14.87
C VAL A 110 13.57 -12.92 -14.55
N ARG A 111 12.74 -12.84 -15.59
CA ARG A 111 11.29 -12.87 -15.41
C ARG A 111 10.93 -14.21 -14.80
N VAL A 112 10.59 -14.23 -13.53
CA VAL A 112 10.09 -15.41 -12.85
C VAL A 112 8.58 -15.48 -13.11
N GLY A 113 8.19 -16.34 -14.02
CA GLY A 113 6.78 -16.58 -14.36
C GLY A 113 6.10 -15.40 -15.07
N LEU A 114 4.78 -15.37 -15.02
CA LEU A 114 3.92 -14.33 -15.63
C LEU A 114 4.10 -12.94 -14.97
N SER A 115 4.63 -12.88 -13.76
CA SER A 115 4.64 -11.67 -12.93
C SER A 115 5.76 -10.67 -13.26
N GLY A 116 6.86 -11.09 -13.89
CA GLY A 116 8.01 -10.22 -14.12
C GLY A 116 8.68 -9.70 -12.84
N VAL A 117 8.54 -10.41 -11.72
CA VAL A 117 9.12 -10.09 -10.41
C VAL A 117 10.49 -10.73 -10.28
N CYS A 118 11.48 -9.98 -9.79
CA CYS A 118 12.83 -10.48 -9.54
C CYS A 118 12.93 -11.00 -8.10
N TYR A 119 13.24 -12.28 -7.93
CA TYR A 119 13.36 -12.94 -6.64
C TYR A 119 14.45 -12.31 -5.75
N GLU A 120 15.65 -12.09 -6.29
CA GLU A 120 16.78 -11.49 -5.56
C GLU A 120 16.47 -10.05 -5.13
N CYS A 121 15.83 -9.25 -6.01
CA CYS A 121 15.40 -7.91 -5.65
C CYS A 121 14.39 -7.92 -4.50
N LEU A 122 13.48 -8.90 -4.47
CA LEU A 122 12.52 -9.04 -3.37
C LEU A 122 13.20 -9.46 -2.07
N GLN A 123 14.19 -10.35 -2.11
CA GLN A 123 14.97 -10.70 -0.91
C GLN A 123 15.67 -9.49 -0.31
N ILE A 124 16.28 -8.64 -1.13
CA ILE A 124 16.92 -7.41 -0.66
C ILE A 124 15.88 -6.44 -0.10
N SER A 125 14.77 -6.22 -0.83
CA SER A 125 13.70 -5.35 -0.33
C SER A 125 13.11 -5.86 0.98
N LYS A 126 12.96 -7.19 1.15
CA LYS A 126 12.53 -7.80 2.40
C LYS A 126 13.49 -7.45 3.54
N ALA A 127 14.78 -7.66 3.36
CA ALA A 127 15.79 -7.34 4.38
C ALA A 127 15.79 -5.85 4.76
N LEU A 128 15.69 -4.97 3.77
CA LEU A 128 15.57 -3.52 3.99
C LEU A 128 14.28 -3.15 4.72
N THR A 129 13.18 -3.84 4.43
CA THR A 129 11.89 -3.61 5.10
C THR A 129 11.97 -4.00 6.58
N VAL A 130 12.56 -5.16 6.89
CA VAL A 130 12.79 -5.60 8.28
C VAL A 130 13.60 -4.55 9.05
N HIS A 131 14.71 -4.11 8.46
CA HIS A 131 15.57 -3.09 9.08
C HIS A 131 14.85 -1.76 9.29
N ALA A 132 14.05 -1.32 8.32
CA ALA A 132 13.25 -0.11 8.46
C ALA A 132 12.20 -0.23 9.56
N CYS A 133 11.58 -1.41 9.72
CA CYS A 133 10.65 -1.66 10.82
C CYS A 133 11.33 -1.55 12.18
N GLU A 134 12.55 -2.05 12.34
CA GLU A 134 13.32 -1.93 13.60
C GLU A 134 13.48 -0.46 14.01
N ALA A 135 13.85 0.41 13.07
CA ALA A 135 13.99 1.85 13.35
C ALA A 135 12.64 2.53 13.68
N ILE A 136 11.54 2.06 13.09
CA ILE A 136 10.21 2.62 13.32
C ILE A 136 9.62 2.12 14.65
N GLU A 137 9.86 0.86 15.02
CA GLU A 137 9.39 0.23 16.26
C GLU A 137 9.95 0.88 17.53
N GLU A 138 11.01 1.71 17.42
CA GLU A 138 11.48 2.56 18.52
C GLU A 138 10.46 3.64 18.92
N TYR A 139 9.54 3.99 18.03
CA TYR A 139 8.60 5.10 18.20
C TYR A 139 7.13 4.68 18.15
N TYR A 140 6.80 3.64 17.37
CA TYR A 140 5.42 3.22 17.09
C TYR A 140 5.28 1.71 17.13
N MET A 141 4.12 1.24 17.63
CA MET A 141 3.86 -0.18 17.84
C MET A 141 2.95 -0.78 16.75
N ASP A 142 2.06 0.01 16.18
CA ASP A 142 1.05 -0.48 15.23
C ASP A 142 1.58 -0.38 13.79
N ILE A 143 2.41 -1.36 13.42
CA ILE A 143 3.01 -1.45 12.08
C ILE A 143 2.33 -2.56 11.28
N ALA A 144 1.93 -2.22 10.06
CA ALA A 144 1.41 -3.17 9.08
C ALA A 144 2.29 -3.18 7.83
N ILE A 145 2.66 -4.37 7.35
CA ILE A 145 3.49 -4.54 6.17
C ILE A 145 2.64 -5.10 5.03
N VAL A 146 2.79 -4.48 3.85
CA VAL A 146 2.11 -4.88 2.62
C VAL A 146 3.14 -5.09 1.52
N PHE A 147 3.13 -6.25 0.88
CA PHE A 147 3.84 -6.44 -0.38
C PHE A 147 3.20 -5.60 -1.48
N SER A 148 3.95 -4.80 -2.20
CA SER A 148 3.42 -3.89 -3.23
C SER A 148 2.85 -4.59 -4.48
N GLY A 149 2.94 -5.93 -4.52
CA GLY A 149 2.57 -6.73 -5.70
C GLY A 149 3.63 -6.69 -6.81
N ARG A 150 4.80 -6.06 -6.61
CA ARG A 150 5.82 -5.93 -7.67
C ARG A 150 7.26 -6.03 -7.15
N ARG A 151 7.82 -4.98 -6.58
CA ARG A 151 9.26 -4.83 -6.35
C ARG A 151 9.66 -4.67 -4.90
N GLY A 152 8.72 -4.46 -4.01
CA GLY A 152 9.03 -4.12 -2.65
C GLY A 152 7.84 -4.18 -1.72
N PHE A 153 7.92 -3.41 -0.64
CA PHE A 153 6.98 -3.44 0.46
C PHE A 153 6.61 -2.03 0.91
N HIS A 154 5.40 -1.88 1.42
CA HIS A 154 4.98 -0.69 2.11
C HIS A 154 4.91 -1.00 3.60
N ILE A 155 5.52 -0.14 4.43
CA ILE A 155 5.39 -0.17 5.88
C ILE A 155 4.39 0.92 6.25
N HIS A 156 3.28 0.53 6.84
CA HIS A 156 2.22 1.42 7.30
C HIS A 156 2.33 1.58 8.82
N VAL A 157 2.62 2.78 9.28
CA VAL A 157 2.62 3.16 10.71
C VAL A 157 1.22 3.70 11.02
N LEU A 158 0.38 2.84 11.60
CA LEU A 158 -1.08 3.06 11.71
C LEU A 158 -1.45 4.00 12.86
N ASP A 159 -0.64 4.00 13.91
CA ASP A 159 -0.76 4.84 15.11
C ASP A 159 0.03 6.15 15.00
N PHE A 160 0.48 6.54 13.78
CA PHE A 160 1.21 7.78 13.58
C PHE A 160 0.41 9.00 14.01
N ASN A 161 0.92 9.71 15.01
CA ASN A 161 0.28 10.88 15.56
C ASN A 161 1.10 12.15 15.27
N ILE A 162 0.50 13.10 14.56
CA ILE A 162 1.17 14.34 14.18
C ILE A 162 1.54 15.22 15.37
N HIS A 163 0.82 15.13 16.48
CA HIS A 163 1.05 15.93 17.68
C HIS A 163 2.37 15.59 18.40
N ASP A 164 2.92 14.38 18.16
CA ASP A 164 4.23 13.99 18.69
C ASP A 164 5.37 14.74 17.99
N TRP A 165 5.11 15.27 16.80
CA TRP A 165 6.14 15.82 15.92
C TRP A 165 6.01 17.32 15.64
N THR A 166 4.81 17.90 15.79
CA THR A 166 4.58 19.31 15.50
C THR A 166 3.37 19.88 16.24
N THR A 167 3.32 21.19 16.38
CA THR A 167 2.12 21.90 16.82
C THR A 167 1.12 21.97 15.67
N TYR A 168 -0.08 21.48 15.89
CA TYR A 168 -1.13 21.49 14.88
C TYR A 168 -1.64 22.90 14.60
N ASN A 169 -1.69 23.28 13.33
CA ASN A 169 -2.23 24.56 12.89
C ASN A 169 -3.54 24.36 12.12
N GLU A 170 -4.66 24.68 12.74
CA GLU A 170 -6.01 24.53 12.17
C GLU A 170 -6.21 25.34 10.87
N ARG A 171 -5.51 26.49 10.73
CA ARG A 171 -5.58 27.30 9.51
C ARG A 171 -4.89 26.64 8.31
N ASN A 172 -3.94 25.75 8.57
CA ASN A 172 -3.18 25.04 7.55
C ASN A 172 -2.88 23.59 7.92
N PRO A 173 -3.92 22.75 8.07
CA PRO A 173 -3.77 21.39 8.58
C PRO A 173 -2.88 20.51 7.71
N ILE A 174 -2.91 20.68 6.39
CA ILE A 174 -2.07 19.92 5.45
C ILE A 174 -0.58 20.16 5.72
N LYS A 175 -0.19 21.43 5.93
CA LYS A 175 1.22 21.75 6.27
C LYS A 175 1.63 21.20 7.63
N SER A 176 0.72 21.11 8.60
CA SER A 176 1.01 20.46 9.88
C SER A 176 1.32 18.97 9.68
N HIS A 177 0.53 18.26 8.87
CA HIS A 177 0.80 16.87 8.51
C HIS A 177 2.13 16.71 7.76
N GLU A 178 2.43 17.61 6.81
CA GLU A 178 3.69 17.59 6.07
C GLU A 178 4.89 17.81 6.99
N ALA A 179 4.84 18.82 7.89
CA ALA A 179 5.90 19.14 8.84
C ALA A 179 6.16 17.99 9.82
N ALA A 180 5.11 17.37 10.37
CA ALA A 180 5.23 16.22 11.27
C ALA A 180 5.92 15.04 10.57
N ARG A 181 5.47 14.70 9.36
CA ARG A 181 6.03 13.62 8.55
C ARG A 181 7.49 13.87 8.18
N PHE A 182 7.81 15.10 7.81
CA PHE A 182 9.20 15.49 7.53
C PHE A 182 10.09 15.35 8.77
N LYS A 183 9.63 15.80 9.94
CA LYS A 183 10.40 15.68 11.19
C LYS A 183 10.61 14.21 11.56
N PHE A 184 9.56 13.38 11.49
CA PHE A 184 9.68 11.95 11.75
C PHE A 184 10.64 11.27 10.77
N SER A 185 10.53 11.57 9.46
CA SER A 185 11.43 11.01 8.46
C SER A 185 12.91 11.30 8.72
N LYS A 186 13.21 12.48 9.28
CA LYS A 186 14.58 12.84 9.69
C LYS A 186 15.02 12.09 10.95
N THR A 187 14.11 11.83 11.86
CA THR A 187 14.41 11.16 13.14
C THR A 187 14.71 9.67 12.93
N ILE A 188 13.91 8.95 12.14
CA ILE A 188 14.17 7.53 11.86
C ILE A 188 15.43 7.30 11.02
N SER A 189 16.01 8.36 10.43
CA SER A 189 17.33 8.34 9.76
C SER A 189 17.56 7.16 8.78
N LEU A 190 16.52 6.64 8.15
CA LEU A 190 16.65 5.51 7.20
C LEU A 190 17.62 5.81 6.04
N GLU A 191 17.87 7.10 5.78
CA GLU A 191 18.83 7.54 4.77
C GLU A 191 20.29 7.17 5.08
N THR A 192 20.63 6.96 6.37
CA THR A 192 22.02 6.67 6.79
C THR A 192 22.39 5.20 6.68
N TYR A 193 21.41 4.30 6.63
CA TYR A 193 21.64 2.86 6.60
C TYR A 193 21.65 2.25 5.21
N VAL A 194 21.36 3.02 4.17
CA VAL A 194 21.25 2.50 2.82
C VAL A 194 22.36 3.10 1.95
N PHE A 195 23.13 2.23 1.32
CA PHE A 195 24.19 2.59 0.38
C PHE A 195 23.70 3.41 -0.83
N ASP A 196 22.38 3.54 -0.97
CA ASP A 196 21.74 4.29 -2.04
C ASP A 196 20.38 4.86 -1.58
N ARG A 197 20.27 6.19 -1.61
CA ARG A 197 19.10 6.97 -1.18
C ARG A 197 17.78 6.64 -1.89
N HIS A 198 17.83 5.79 -2.91
CA HIS A 198 16.69 5.48 -3.77
C HIS A 198 15.85 4.29 -3.31
N HIS A 199 16.23 3.61 -2.20
CA HIS A 199 15.51 2.42 -1.72
C HIS A 199 14.27 2.74 -0.87
N PHE A 200 14.25 3.90 -0.22
CA PHE A 200 13.15 4.29 0.63
C PHE A 200 12.47 5.55 0.09
N VAL A 201 11.16 5.45 -0.12
CA VAL A 201 10.33 6.61 -0.41
C VAL A 201 9.46 6.90 0.82
N LEU A 202 9.85 7.90 1.59
CA LEU A 202 9.13 8.30 2.79
C LEU A 202 7.89 9.10 2.44
N SER A 203 6.77 8.81 3.07
CA SER A 203 5.49 9.48 2.81
C SER A 203 5.42 10.86 3.50
N VAL A 204 6.33 11.76 3.12
CA VAL A 204 6.29 13.16 3.56
C VAL A 204 5.10 13.89 2.93
N ASP A 205 4.79 13.62 1.65
CA ASP A 205 3.62 14.18 0.97
C ASP A 205 2.31 13.64 1.59
N PRO A 206 1.54 14.50 2.28
CA PRO A 206 0.27 14.09 2.88
C PRO A 206 -0.82 13.79 1.85
N MET A 207 -0.65 14.22 0.60
CA MET A 207 -1.59 13.95 -0.50
C MET A 207 -1.34 12.63 -1.22
N ARG A 208 -0.31 11.89 -0.80
CA ARG A 208 0.04 10.60 -1.41
C ARG A 208 -1.12 9.61 -1.32
N VAL A 209 -1.26 8.83 -2.38
CA VAL A 209 -2.07 7.61 -2.41
C VAL A 209 -1.15 6.40 -2.53
N ILE A 210 -1.51 5.31 -1.90
CA ILE A 210 -0.75 4.06 -1.87
C ILE A 210 -1.65 2.91 -2.30
N SER A 211 -1.05 1.80 -2.75
CA SER A 211 -1.79 0.60 -3.15
C SER A 211 -2.61 0.04 -2.00
N LEU A 212 -3.89 -0.23 -2.25
CA LEU A 212 -4.76 -0.83 -1.26
C LEU A 212 -4.32 -2.28 -0.98
N PRO A 213 -4.13 -2.66 0.31
CA PRO A 213 -3.86 -4.05 0.66
C PRO A 213 -4.90 -5.01 0.08
N ASN A 214 -4.43 -6.15 -0.38
CA ASN A 214 -5.21 -7.20 -1.04
C ASN A 214 -5.94 -6.78 -2.33
N SER A 215 -5.57 -5.65 -2.95
CA SER A 215 -5.95 -5.31 -4.33
C SER A 215 -4.91 -5.81 -5.33
N LEU A 216 -5.26 -5.78 -6.62
CA LEU A 216 -4.32 -6.12 -7.71
C LEU A 216 -3.30 -5.00 -7.92
N ASN A 217 -2.11 -5.37 -8.41
CA ASN A 217 -1.11 -4.46 -8.96
C ASN A 217 -1.23 -4.43 -10.48
N ALA A 218 -1.41 -3.25 -11.08
CA ALA A 218 -1.65 -3.08 -12.51
C ALA A 218 -0.54 -3.61 -13.42
N GLU A 219 0.71 -3.59 -12.96
CA GLU A 219 1.85 -3.98 -13.79
C GLU A 219 2.13 -5.48 -13.80
N THR A 220 1.83 -6.16 -12.70
CA THR A 220 2.15 -7.59 -12.53
C THR A 220 0.92 -8.49 -12.49
N GLY A 221 -0.24 -7.92 -12.13
CA GLY A 221 -1.43 -8.69 -11.83
C GLY A 221 -1.39 -9.46 -10.50
N LEU A 222 -0.31 -9.34 -9.72
CA LEU A 222 -0.24 -9.91 -8.37
C LEU A 222 -1.04 -9.07 -7.38
N LYS A 223 -1.38 -9.67 -6.24
CA LYS A 223 -1.99 -8.93 -5.13
C LYS A 223 -0.96 -8.06 -4.41
N CYS A 224 -1.40 -6.87 -3.97
CA CYS A 224 -0.72 -6.09 -2.95
C CYS A 224 -0.97 -6.76 -1.58
N LEU A 225 -0.25 -7.85 -1.28
CA LEU A 225 -0.59 -8.76 -0.19
C LEU A 225 -0.32 -8.13 1.18
N TYR A 226 -1.34 -8.08 2.04
CA TYR A 226 -1.14 -7.81 3.47
C TYR A 226 -0.41 -8.98 4.13
N ILE A 227 0.67 -8.70 4.86
CA ILE A 227 1.54 -9.71 5.45
C ILE A 227 1.29 -9.81 6.97
N GLY A 228 1.17 -8.68 7.64
CA GLY A 228 1.14 -8.60 9.10
C GLY A 228 2.19 -7.62 9.61
N GLY A 229 2.84 -7.95 10.72
CA GLY A 229 3.94 -7.20 11.31
C GLY A 229 5.33 -7.66 10.84
N ARG A 230 6.38 -7.10 11.44
CA ARG A 230 7.78 -7.42 11.12
C ARG A 230 8.08 -8.92 11.25
N LYS A 231 7.65 -9.55 12.34
CA LYS A 231 7.90 -11.00 12.59
C LYS A 231 7.24 -11.89 11.53
N ASP A 232 6.07 -11.52 11.03
CA ASP A 232 5.40 -12.27 9.97
C ASP A 232 6.20 -12.17 8.65
N LEU A 233 6.75 -10.99 8.35
CA LEU A 233 7.62 -10.81 7.19
C LEU A 233 8.94 -11.59 7.35
N GLU A 234 9.58 -11.57 8.50
CA GLU A 234 10.83 -12.31 8.77
C GLU A 234 10.65 -13.80 8.49
N ASN A 235 9.54 -14.38 8.94
CA ASN A 235 9.22 -15.80 8.80
C ASN A 235 8.75 -16.19 7.39
N MET A 236 8.29 -15.23 6.59
CA MET A 236 7.76 -15.50 5.25
C MET A 236 8.88 -15.66 4.24
N THR A 237 8.94 -16.77 3.51
CA THR A 237 9.86 -16.92 2.37
C THR A 237 9.34 -16.16 1.15
N ILE A 238 10.23 -15.80 0.20
CA ILE A 238 9.79 -15.17 -1.05
C ILE A 238 8.89 -16.09 -1.88
N ASN A 239 9.11 -17.40 -1.83
CA ASN A 239 8.25 -18.37 -2.51
C ASN A 239 6.84 -18.36 -1.92
N THR A 240 6.72 -18.40 -0.59
CA THR A 240 5.44 -18.30 0.12
C THR A 240 4.75 -16.97 -0.16
N LEU A 241 5.50 -15.86 -0.15
CA LEU A 241 4.99 -14.54 -0.50
C LEU A 241 4.36 -14.52 -1.91
N LEU A 242 5.12 -14.98 -2.91
CA LEU A 242 4.67 -14.99 -4.32
C LEU A 242 3.50 -15.95 -4.54
N TYR A 243 3.48 -17.07 -3.81
CA TYR A 243 2.34 -18.00 -3.82
C TYR A 243 1.06 -17.30 -3.33
N HIS A 244 1.09 -16.70 -2.14
CA HIS A 244 -0.08 -15.99 -1.60
C HIS A 244 -0.45 -14.72 -2.36
N ALA A 245 0.50 -14.08 -3.03
CA ALA A 245 0.25 -12.94 -3.89
C ALA A 245 -0.35 -13.30 -5.24
N ASN A 246 -0.37 -14.60 -5.61
CA ASN A 246 -0.93 -15.04 -6.88
C ASN A 246 -2.48 -15.07 -6.83
N PRO A 247 -3.17 -14.19 -7.55
CA PRO A 247 -4.62 -14.10 -7.49
C PRO A 247 -5.35 -15.24 -8.22
N THR A 248 -4.63 -16.05 -9.00
CA THR A 248 -5.20 -17.20 -9.75
C THR A 248 -5.80 -18.23 -8.80
N LEU A 249 -5.21 -18.40 -7.61
CA LEU A 249 -5.70 -19.33 -6.59
C LEU A 249 -7.13 -18.97 -6.15
N GLU A 250 -7.40 -17.69 -5.97
CA GLU A 250 -8.71 -17.20 -5.52
C GLU A 250 -9.74 -17.21 -6.64
N VAL A 251 -9.31 -16.96 -7.87
CA VAL A 251 -10.20 -16.96 -9.04
C VAL A 251 -10.70 -18.36 -9.39
N TYR A 252 -9.85 -19.38 -9.29
CA TYR A 252 -10.18 -20.75 -9.73
C TYR A 252 -10.49 -21.71 -8.59
N GLY A 253 -10.31 -21.29 -7.31
CA GLY A 253 -10.68 -22.10 -6.15
C GLY A 253 -9.82 -23.34 -5.95
N TYR A 254 -8.55 -23.30 -6.31
CA TYR A 254 -7.62 -24.39 -6.03
C TYR A 254 -7.35 -24.49 -4.52
N PRO A 255 -7.39 -25.70 -3.94
CA PRO A 255 -7.05 -25.88 -2.54
C PRO A 255 -5.59 -25.46 -2.30
N GLU A 256 -5.33 -24.85 -1.13
CA GLU A 256 -3.95 -24.54 -0.72
C GLU A 256 -3.12 -25.82 -0.72
N PRO A 257 -1.94 -25.86 -1.36
CA PRO A 257 -1.07 -27.01 -1.29
C PRO A 257 -0.57 -27.19 0.14
N ALA A 258 -0.46 -28.44 0.59
CA ALA A 258 -0.10 -28.79 1.97
C ALA A 258 1.21 -28.17 2.51
N TRP A 259 2.10 -27.67 1.64
CA TRP A 259 3.33 -26.97 2.03
C TRP A 259 3.14 -25.47 2.31
N ALA A 260 1.98 -24.88 1.97
CA ALA A 260 1.68 -23.46 2.20
C ALA A 260 1.13 -23.20 3.62
N VAL A 261 0.83 -24.27 4.37
CA VAL A 261 0.17 -24.23 5.69
C VAL A 261 1.17 -24.39 6.85
N LYS A 262 2.45 -24.12 6.63
CA LYS A 262 3.47 -24.20 7.71
C LYS A 262 4.14 -22.88 7.94
#